data_6d42cb32233b8115e622ae538a8d20cc
#
_entry.id   6d42cb32233b8115e622ae538a8d20cc
#
_cell.length_a   1.000
_cell.length_b   1.000
_cell.length_c   1.000
_cell.angle_alpha   90.00
_cell.angle_beta   90.00
_cell.angle_gamma   90.00
#
_symmetry.space_group_name_H-M   'P 1'
#
loop_
_entity.id
_entity.type
_entity.pdbx_description
1 polymer ?
#
loop_
_entity_poly.entity_id
_entity_poly.type
_entity_poly.pdbx_seq_one_letter_code
_entity_poly.pdbx_strand_id
1 'polypeptide(L)'
;MTIHIRRLEAKDKSAWLPLFKAYIEFYKSNVADDVIEMTWGRLLGGAEGFHIGLVAVGDDDVPVGIAHVLFHRSTWSPTWYCYLEDLFVDPKARGKDAGRRLIEAVYAEADARGATRTYWSTQEFNYRARGLYDQVATKSPFLQYRR
;
A
#
# COMPACT_ATOMS: atom_id res chain seq x y z
N MET A 1 -4.15 -19.72 9.46
CA MET A 1 -4.80 -18.74 8.57
C MET A 1 -3.99 -18.62 7.29
N THR A 2 -4.62 -18.83 6.17
CA THR A 2 -4.01 -18.61 4.85
C THR A 2 -4.33 -17.18 4.39
N ILE A 3 -3.31 -16.46 3.94
CA ILE A 3 -3.48 -15.08 3.49
C ILE A 3 -3.74 -15.07 1.98
N HIS A 4 -4.76 -14.32 1.58
CA HIS A 4 -5.10 -14.04 0.19
C HIS A 4 -5.05 -12.55 -0.05
N ILE A 5 -4.62 -12.13 -1.24
CA ILE A 5 -4.59 -10.72 -1.62
C ILE A 5 -5.65 -10.50 -2.70
N ARG A 6 -6.43 -9.45 -2.54
CA ARG A 6 -7.41 -9.02 -3.54
C ARG A 6 -7.56 -7.52 -3.52
N ARG A 7 -8.26 -6.99 -4.50
CA ARG A 7 -8.58 -5.57 -4.51
C ARG A 7 -9.59 -5.24 -3.42
N LEU A 8 -9.51 -4.02 -2.95
CA LEU A 8 -10.43 -3.44 -1.99
C LEU A 8 -11.85 -3.42 -2.57
N GLU A 9 -12.84 -3.76 -1.75
CA GLU A 9 -14.25 -3.74 -2.13
C GLU A 9 -15.05 -2.89 -1.14
N ALA A 10 -16.22 -2.46 -1.56
CA ALA A 10 -17.06 -1.57 -0.74
C ALA A 10 -17.37 -2.17 0.65
N LYS A 11 -17.51 -3.47 0.75
CA LYS A 11 -17.76 -4.17 2.01
C LYS A 11 -16.61 -4.08 3.02
N ASP A 12 -15.43 -3.67 2.59
CA ASP A 12 -14.23 -3.69 3.42
C ASP A 12 -14.10 -2.47 4.33
N LYS A 13 -14.93 -1.45 4.16
CA LYS A 13 -14.73 -0.16 4.84
C LYS A 13 -14.61 -0.29 6.35
N SER A 14 -15.45 -1.12 6.98
CA SER A 14 -15.45 -1.26 8.44
C SER A 14 -14.15 -1.86 9.00
N ALA A 15 -13.46 -2.69 8.21
CA ALA A 15 -12.16 -3.26 8.58
C ALA A 15 -10.99 -2.39 8.09
N TRP A 16 -11.13 -1.78 6.90
CA TRP A 16 -10.10 -0.92 6.32
C TRP A 16 -9.85 0.33 7.17
N LEU A 17 -10.91 0.97 7.65
CA LEU A 17 -10.79 2.24 8.36
C LEU A 17 -9.93 2.12 9.62
N PRO A 18 -10.13 1.14 10.52
CA PRO A 18 -9.23 0.97 11.66
C PRO A 18 -7.79 0.68 11.26
N LEU A 19 -7.58 -0.08 10.19
CA LEU A 19 -6.22 -0.39 9.72
C LEU A 19 -5.52 0.87 9.21
N PHE A 20 -6.20 1.70 8.43
CA PHE A 20 -5.61 2.93 7.95
C PHE A 20 -5.33 3.91 9.09
N LYS A 21 -6.25 4.02 10.05
CA LYS A 21 -6.04 4.87 11.23
C LYS A 21 -4.87 4.38 12.08
N ALA A 22 -4.71 3.07 12.25
CA ALA A 22 -3.57 2.50 12.97
C ALA A 22 -2.25 2.79 12.26
N TYR A 23 -2.23 2.74 10.94
CA TYR A 23 -1.06 3.09 10.13
C TYR A 23 -0.68 4.57 10.33
N ILE A 24 -1.66 5.47 10.28
CA ILE A 24 -1.44 6.91 10.49
C ILE A 24 -0.87 7.15 11.88
N GLU A 25 -1.40 6.49 12.90
CA GLU A 25 -0.92 6.61 14.28
C GLU A 25 0.49 6.04 14.43
N PHE A 26 0.81 4.96 13.74
CA PHE A 26 2.15 4.39 13.74
C PHE A 26 3.20 5.43 13.34
N TYR A 27 2.87 6.30 12.39
CA TYR A 27 3.74 7.39 11.97
C TYR A 27 3.57 8.65 12.82
N LYS A 28 2.80 8.59 13.92
CA LYS A 28 2.54 9.72 14.81
C LYS A 28 2.02 10.93 14.03
N SER A 29 1.19 10.66 13.04
CA SER A 29 0.64 11.67 12.15
C SER A 29 -0.86 11.81 12.37
N ASN A 30 -1.46 12.69 11.58
CA ASN A 30 -2.88 13.00 11.65
C ASN A 30 -3.39 13.28 10.24
N VAL A 31 -4.54 12.74 9.92
CA VAL A 31 -5.21 12.98 8.63
C VAL A 31 -6.68 13.27 8.95
N ALA A 32 -7.20 14.36 8.38
CA ALA A 32 -8.58 14.77 8.63
C ALA A 32 -9.58 13.70 8.10
N ASP A 33 -10.71 13.56 8.77
CA ASP A 33 -11.71 12.54 8.44
C ASP A 33 -12.24 12.70 7.02
N ASP A 34 -12.43 13.92 6.54
CA ASP A 34 -12.89 14.18 5.18
C ASP A 34 -11.86 13.73 4.13
N VAL A 35 -10.57 13.84 4.44
CA VAL A 35 -9.50 13.33 3.56
C VAL A 35 -9.51 11.81 3.54
N ILE A 36 -9.72 11.16 4.67
CA ILE A 36 -9.83 9.70 4.75
C ILE A 36 -11.02 9.21 3.91
N GLU A 37 -12.16 9.89 4.00
CA GLU A 37 -13.33 9.54 3.18
C GLU A 37 -13.06 9.74 1.69
N MET A 38 -12.38 10.80 1.31
CA MET A 38 -11.99 11.05 -0.07
C MET A 38 -11.05 9.95 -0.57
N THR A 39 -10.07 9.56 0.25
CA THR A 39 -9.13 8.47 -0.06
C THR A 39 -9.89 7.17 -0.30
N TRP A 40 -10.84 6.84 0.57
CA TRP A 40 -11.68 5.65 0.41
C TRP A 40 -12.35 5.63 -0.97
N GLY A 41 -13.00 6.73 -1.36
CA GLY A 41 -13.65 6.83 -2.65
C GLY A 41 -12.69 6.67 -3.83
N ARG A 42 -11.50 7.25 -3.74
CA ARG A 42 -10.46 7.11 -4.77
C ARG A 42 -9.98 5.66 -4.90
N LEU A 43 -9.77 5.00 -3.77
CA LEU A 43 -9.28 3.60 -3.75
C LEU A 43 -10.29 2.62 -4.32
N LEU A 44 -11.58 2.93 -4.26
CA LEU A 44 -12.64 2.10 -4.86
C LEU A 44 -12.78 2.32 -6.37
N GLY A 45 -11.86 3.01 -7.00
CA GLY A 45 -11.90 3.25 -8.43
C GLY A 45 -12.59 4.56 -8.80
N GLY A 46 -12.31 5.63 -8.05
CA GLY A 46 -12.82 6.97 -8.34
C GLY A 46 -12.50 7.43 -9.76
N ALA A 47 -13.11 8.55 -10.19
CA ALA A 47 -13.08 9.04 -11.55
C ALA A 47 -11.66 9.23 -12.14
N GLU A 48 -10.66 9.46 -11.28
CA GLU A 48 -9.29 9.68 -11.73
C GLU A 48 -8.59 8.41 -12.22
N GLY A 49 -8.94 7.24 -11.65
CA GLY A 49 -8.37 5.95 -12.04
C GLY A 49 -6.90 5.73 -11.70
N PHE A 50 -6.32 6.57 -10.84
CA PHE A 50 -4.89 6.51 -10.49
C PHE A 50 -4.60 5.78 -9.19
N HIS A 51 -5.64 5.44 -8.44
CA HIS A 51 -5.50 4.80 -7.13
C HIS A 51 -5.98 3.36 -7.18
N ILE A 52 -5.29 2.48 -6.46
CA ILE A 52 -5.71 1.10 -6.25
C ILE A 52 -5.54 0.79 -4.77
N GLY A 53 -6.56 0.19 -4.16
CA GLY A 53 -6.46 -0.39 -2.83
C GLY A 53 -6.37 -1.90 -2.92
N LEU A 54 -5.44 -2.50 -2.19
CA LEU A 54 -5.31 -3.94 -2.03
C LEU A 54 -5.48 -4.30 -0.56
N VAL A 55 -6.04 -5.46 -0.30
CA VAL A 55 -6.20 -5.98 1.05
C VAL A 55 -5.66 -7.39 1.14
N ALA A 56 -5.04 -7.67 2.29
CA ALA A 56 -4.70 -9.02 2.68
C ALA A 56 -5.81 -9.53 3.59
N VAL A 57 -6.40 -10.66 3.25
CA VAL A 57 -7.51 -11.25 3.98
C VAL A 57 -7.17 -12.66 4.41
N GLY A 58 -7.75 -13.09 5.54
CA GLY A 58 -7.71 -14.48 5.97
C GLY A 58 -8.85 -15.28 5.36
N ASP A 59 -9.09 -16.47 5.91
CA ASP A 59 -10.13 -17.39 5.40
C ASP A 59 -11.55 -16.82 5.57
N ASP A 60 -11.75 -15.88 6.49
CA ASP A 60 -13.03 -15.19 6.73
C ASP A 60 -13.25 -14.00 5.77
N ASP A 61 -12.31 -13.76 4.87
CA ASP A 61 -12.36 -12.66 3.91
C ASP A 61 -12.38 -11.25 4.56
N VAL A 62 -11.89 -11.13 5.79
CA VAL A 62 -11.80 -9.86 6.50
C VAL A 62 -10.39 -9.30 6.37
N PRO A 63 -10.23 -8.02 5.95
CA PRO A 63 -8.91 -7.40 5.85
C PRO A 63 -8.11 -7.40 7.16
N VAL A 64 -6.85 -7.84 7.06
CA VAL A 64 -5.85 -7.78 8.14
C VAL A 64 -4.63 -7.00 7.71
N GLY A 65 -4.57 -6.57 6.46
CA GLY A 65 -3.49 -5.75 5.91
C GLY A 65 -3.99 -4.97 4.73
N ILE A 66 -3.35 -3.84 4.47
CA ILE A 66 -3.73 -2.92 3.39
C ILE A 66 -2.50 -2.44 2.63
N ALA A 67 -2.68 -2.16 1.34
CA ALA A 67 -1.72 -1.45 0.51
C ALA A 67 -2.48 -0.43 -0.33
N HIS A 68 -1.98 0.80 -0.35
CA HIS A 68 -2.51 1.87 -1.17
C HIS A 68 -1.49 2.19 -2.26
N VAL A 69 -1.93 2.13 -3.51
CA VAL A 69 -1.08 2.27 -4.68
C VAL A 69 -1.57 3.43 -5.53
N LEU A 70 -0.63 4.26 -5.95
CA LEU A 70 -0.90 5.38 -6.86
C LEU A 70 -0.07 5.21 -8.13
N PHE A 71 -0.69 5.44 -9.27
CA PHE A 71 0.03 5.51 -10.54
C PHE A 71 0.18 6.97 -10.95
N HIS A 72 1.38 7.35 -11.39
CA HIS A 72 1.62 8.69 -11.89
C HIS A 72 2.49 8.66 -13.13
N ARG A 73 2.38 9.70 -13.94
CA ARG A 73 3.25 9.89 -15.09
C ARG A 73 4.64 10.34 -14.62
N SER A 74 5.62 10.08 -15.44
CA SER A 74 6.99 10.50 -15.21
C SER A 74 7.58 10.99 -16.53
N THR A 75 8.47 11.96 -16.45
CA THR A 75 9.23 12.41 -17.62
C THR A 75 10.23 11.36 -18.10
N TRP A 76 10.43 10.30 -17.33
CA TRP A 76 11.38 9.21 -17.62
C TRP A 76 10.70 7.92 -18.08
N SER A 77 9.39 7.94 -18.29
CA SER A 77 8.66 6.74 -18.65
C SER A 77 7.61 7.04 -19.73
N PRO A 78 7.45 6.15 -20.72
CA PRO A 78 6.37 6.30 -21.69
C PRO A 78 5.00 5.90 -21.13
N THR A 79 4.98 5.24 -19.98
CA THR A 79 3.76 4.70 -19.37
C THR A 79 3.51 5.32 -17.99
N TRP A 80 3.85 4.59 -16.93
CA TRP A 80 3.51 4.93 -15.56
C TRP A 80 4.65 4.61 -14.60
N TYR A 81 4.71 5.35 -13.50
CA TYR A 81 5.37 4.92 -12.27
C TYR A 81 4.29 4.45 -11.31
N CYS A 82 4.58 3.36 -10.60
CA CYS A 82 3.74 2.79 -9.56
C CYS A 82 4.32 3.17 -8.20
N TYR A 83 3.57 3.92 -7.41
CA TYR A 83 3.99 4.33 -6.08
C TYR A 83 3.18 3.60 -5.02
N LEU A 84 3.85 2.81 -4.19
CA LEU A 84 3.24 2.19 -3.03
C LEU A 84 3.29 3.23 -1.89
N GLU A 85 2.16 3.92 -1.70
CA GLU A 85 2.07 5.01 -0.74
C GLU A 85 2.02 4.50 0.69
N ASP A 86 1.17 3.51 0.96
CA ASP A 86 0.94 2.98 2.28
C ASP A 86 0.94 1.46 2.26
N LEU A 87 1.59 0.87 3.26
CA LEU A 87 1.61 -0.58 3.47
C LEU A 87 1.53 -0.83 4.98
N PHE A 88 0.49 -1.54 5.40
CA PHE A 88 0.30 -1.85 6.81
C PHE A 88 -0.33 -3.22 7.00
N VAL A 89 0.19 -3.97 7.97
CA VAL A 89 -0.37 -5.26 8.38
C VAL A 89 -0.67 -5.18 9.88
N ASP A 90 -1.86 -5.60 10.26
CA ASP A 90 -2.25 -5.68 11.67
C ASP A 90 -1.18 -6.49 12.43
N PRO A 91 -0.64 -5.97 13.54
CA PRO A 91 0.34 -6.71 14.34
C PRO A 91 -0.09 -8.12 14.70
N LYS A 92 -1.39 -8.36 14.88
CA LYS A 92 -1.94 -9.68 15.19
C LYS A 92 -1.82 -10.68 14.03
N ALA A 93 -1.67 -10.19 12.80
CA ALA A 93 -1.56 -11.01 11.61
C ALA A 93 -0.12 -11.11 11.08
N ARG A 94 0.85 -10.56 11.80
CA ARG A 94 2.26 -10.61 11.41
C ARG A 94 2.79 -12.04 11.49
N GLY A 95 3.85 -12.33 10.71
CA GLY A 95 4.43 -13.66 10.64
C GLY A 95 3.73 -14.60 9.67
N LYS A 96 2.79 -14.08 8.86
CA LYS A 96 2.03 -14.86 7.88
C LYS A 96 2.31 -14.43 6.43
N ASP A 97 3.42 -13.73 6.21
CA ASP A 97 3.86 -13.24 4.91
C ASP A 97 2.90 -12.22 4.25
N ALA A 98 1.98 -11.62 5.01
CA ALA A 98 1.01 -10.68 4.44
C ALA A 98 1.68 -9.48 3.77
N GLY A 99 2.71 -8.91 4.39
CA GLY A 99 3.45 -7.78 3.83
C GLY A 99 4.12 -8.12 2.51
N ARG A 100 4.82 -9.24 2.44
CA ARG A 100 5.45 -9.72 1.21
C ARG A 100 4.42 -9.97 0.13
N ARG A 101 3.32 -10.63 0.45
CA ARG A 101 2.27 -10.93 -0.52
C ARG A 101 1.60 -9.68 -1.05
N LEU A 102 1.41 -8.66 -0.19
CA LEU A 102 0.90 -7.37 -0.64
C LEU A 102 1.85 -6.71 -1.64
N ILE A 103 3.14 -6.71 -1.36
CA ILE A 103 4.15 -6.14 -2.28
C ILE A 103 4.14 -6.90 -3.61
N GLU A 104 4.09 -8.22 -3.57
CA GLU A 104 4.03 -9.03 -4.79
C GLU A 104 2.78 -8.72 -5.62
N ALA A 105 1.63 -8.50 -4.94
CA ALA A 105 0.40 -8.10 -5.62
C ALA A 105 0.51 -6.69 -6.22
N VAL A 106 1.21 -5.77 -5.54
CA VAL A 106 1.51 -4.45 -6.09
C VAL A 106 2.35 -4.58 -7.37
N TYR A 107 3.35 -5.45 -7.38
CA TYR A 107 4.15 -5.71 -8.58
C TYR A 107 3.28 -6.24 -9.72
N ALA A 108 2.35 -7.14 -9.42
CA ALA A 108 1.43 -7.66 -10.44
C ALA A 108 0.54 -6.56 -11.03
N GLU A 109 0.02 -5.66 -10.21
CA GLU A 109 -0.77 -4.51 -10.66
C GLU A 109 0.07 -3.56 -11.52
N ALA A 110 1.31 -3.31 -11.11
CA ALA A 110 2.24 -2.48 -11.86
C ALA A 110 2.54 -3.08 -13.24
N ASP A 111 2.81 -4.38 -13.29
CA ASP A 111 3.09 -5.09 -14.53
C ASP A 111 1.88 -5.07 -15.46
N ALA A 112 0.68 -5.28 -14.93
CA ALA A 112 -0.56 -5.26 -15.72
C ALA A 112 -0.79 -3.90 -16.37
N ARG A 113 -0.35 -2.81 -15.73
CA ARG A 113 -0.47 -1.45 -16.27
C ARG A 113 0.74 -1.04 -17.12
N GLY A 114 1.77 -1.87 -17.16
CA GLY A 114 3.01 -1.58 -17.90
C GLY A 114 3.88 -0.52 -17.24
N ALA A 115 3.81 -0.37 -15.93
CA ALA A 115 4.63 0.58 -15.20
C ALA A 115 6.11 0.23 -15.33
N THR A 116 6.95 1.26 -15.48
CA THR A 116 8.40 1.07 -15.65
C THR A 116 9.18 1.18 -14.35
N ARG A 117 8.53 1.59 -13.26
CA ARG A 117 9.13 1.66 -11.93
C ARG A 117 8.04 1.45 -10.88
N THR A 118 8.35 0.64 -9.88
CA THR A 118 7.58 0.54 -8.64
C THR A 118 8.50 0.93 -7.50
N TYR A 119 8.05 1.84 -6.63
CA TYR A 119 8.90 2.37 -5.58
C TYR A 119 8.06 2.77 -4.37
N TRP A 120 8.73 2.90 -3.21
CA TRP A 120 8.13 3.39 -1.98
C TRP A 120 9.19 3.98 -1.08
N SER A 121 8.74 4.67 -0.04
CA SER A 121 9.61 5.25 0.97
C SER A 121 9.30 4.65 2.33
N THR A 122 10.30 4.57 3.18
CA THR A 122 10.16 4.15 4.57
C THR A 122 11.07 5.00 5.44
N GLN A 123 10.79 5.06 6.74
CA GLN A 123 11.69 5.73 7.66
C GLN A 123 12.99 4.93 7.75
N GLU A 124 14.11 5.63 7.76
CA GLU A 124 15.45 5.01 7.79
C GLU A 124 15.61 4.05 8.96
N PHE A 125 15.01 4.37 10.10
CA PHE A 125 15.08 3.55 11.32
C PHE A 125 14.01 2.46 11.41
N ASN A 126 13.19 2.29 10.38
CA ASN A 126 12.19 1.22 10.35
C ASN A 126 12.85 -0.11 9.94
N TYR A 127 13.71 -0.62 10.80
CA TYR A 127 14.55 -1.78 10.50
C TYR A 127 13.74 -3.04 10.24
N ARG A 128 12.63 -3.21 10.93
CA ARG A 128 11.76 -4.37 10.74
C ARG A 128 11.22 -4.45 9.32
N ALA A 129 10.64 -3.36 8.83
CA ALA A 129 10.09 -3.31 7.47
C ALA A 129 11.21 -3.40 6.43
N ARG A 130 12.36 -2.75 6.70
CA ARG A 130 13.49 -2.77 5.78
C ARG A 130 14.07 -4.17 5.59
N GLY A 131 13.99 -5.04 6.59
CA GLY A 131 14.39 -6.44 6.45
C GLY A 131 13.62 -7.14 5.33
N LEU A 132 12.32 -6.90 5.22
CA LEU A 132 11.53 -7.39 4.10
C LEU A 132 11.87 -6.66 2.80
N TYR A 133 11.96 -5.33 2.85
CA TYR A 133 12.21 -4.52 1.64
C TYR A 133 13.53 -4.88 0.95
N ASP A 134 14.57 -5.17 1.72
CA ASP A 134 15.87 -5.58 1.18
C ASP A 134 15.79 -6.93 0.45
N GLN A 135 14.80 -7.76 0.76
CA GLN A 135 14.58 -9.04 0.09
C GLN A 135 13.79 -8.92 -1.21
N VAL A 136 12.93 -7.91 -1.33
CA VAL A 136 12.00 -7.78 -2.46
C VAL A 136 12.32 -6.62 -3.38
N ALA A 137 13.25 -5.75 -3.01
CA ALA A 137 13.61 -4.56 -3.78
C ALA A 137 15.06 -4.17 -3.50
N THR A 138 15.52 -3.12 -4.17
CA THR A 138 16.86 -2.55 -3.99
C THR A 138 16.72 -1.15 -3.41
N LYS A 139 17.46 -0.87 -2.35
CA LYS A 139 17.49 0.45 -1.76
C LYS A 139 18.07 1.47 -2.76
N SER A 140 17.29 2.53 -3.03
CA SER A 140 17.73 3.63 -3.87
C SER A 140 18.71 4.54 -3.12
N PRO A 141 19.69 5.16 -3.82
CA PRO A 141 20.56 6.15 -3.19
C PRO A 141 19.94 7.54 -3.08
N PHE A 142 18.74 7.75 -3.61
CA PHE A 142 18.11 9.06 -3.61
C PHE A 142 17.48 9.38 -2.26
N LEU A 143 17.65 10.62 -1.83
CA LEU A 143 17.05 11.14 -0.61
C LEU A 143 15.86 12.02 -0.96
N GLN A 144 14.89 12.11 -0.05
CA GLN A 144 13.72 12.94 -0.23
C GLN A 144 13.89 14.26 0.51
N TYR A 145 13.59 15.38 -0.16
CA TYR A 145 13.50 16.69 0.46
C TYR A 145 12.06 17.15 0.46
N ARG A 146 11.64 17.75 1.58
CA ARG A 146 10.30 18.33 1.75
C ARG A 146 10.42 19.82 2.06
N ARG A 147 9.41 20.60 1.60
CA ARG A 147 9.24 21.99 1.99
C ARG A 147 8.51 22.08 3.33
#